data_888e2b6e16a0f3eca3db95e30875cdf8
#
_entry.id   888e2b6e16a0f3eca3db95e30875cdf8
#
_cell.length_a   1.000
_cell.length_b   1.000
_cell.length_c   1.000
_cell.angle_alpha   90.00
_cell.angle_beta   90.00
_cell.angle_gamma   90.00
#
_symmetry.space_group_name_H-M   'P 1'
#
loop_
_entity.id
_entity.type
_entity.pdbx_description
1 polymer ?
#
loop_
_entity_poly.entity_id
_entity_poly.type
_entity_poly.pdbx_seq_one_letter_code
_entity_poly.pdbx_strand_id
1 'polypeptide(L)'
;MIRNLLIFLLSFLFLIFDLPAYPNDFSAKVIENYTLKISRKFSNTYCNSTKFGISNDGSLSFSITETNKEFSNNKLNKYIDYELLNKNILLNLENNCMIFNFPEYELENLAFN
;
A
#
# COMPACT_ATOMS: atom_id res chain seq x y z
N MET A 1 41.63 -34.39 -5.86
CA MET A 1 41.88 -32.94 -5.81
C MET A 1 40.77 -32.14 -6.42
N ILE A 2 40.32 -32.42 -7.63
CA ILE A 2 39.22 -31.69 -8.28
C ILE A 2 37.91 -31.83 -7.52
N ARG A 3 37.65 -33.00 -6.92
CA ARG A 3 36.45 -33.27 -6.15
C ARG A 3 36.35 -32.38 -4.89
N ASN A 4 37.47 -32.13 -4.21
CA ASN A 4 37.49 -31.27 -3.02
C ASN A 4 37.29 -29.80 -3.37
N LEU A 5 37.78 -29.38 -4.54
CA LEU A 5 37.59 -28.02 -5.05
C LEU A 5 36.12 -27.76 -5.38
N LEU A 6 35.43 -28.74 -5.98
CA LEU A 6 34.01 -28.66 -6.31
C LEU A 6 33.13 -28.56 -5.06
N ILE A 7 33.46 -29.32 -4.03
CA ILE A 7 32.76 -29.28 -2.75
C ILE A 7 32.94 -27.93 -2.07
N PHE A 8 34.16 -27.36 -2.19
CA PHE A 8 34.47 -26.03 -1.65
C PHE A 8 33.71 -24.92 -2.37
N LEU A 9 33.60 -24.99 -3.70
CA LEU A 9 32.85 -24.06 -4.52
C LEU A 9 31.34 -24.14 -4.25
N LEU A 10 30.79 -25.33 -4.06
CA LEU A 10 29.40 -25.55 -3.71
C LEU A 10 29.09 -25.02 -2.32
N SER A 11 30.00 -25.17 -1.35
CA SER A 11 29.84 -24.58 -0.02
C SER A 11 29.88 -23.07 -0.05
N PHE A 12 30.70 -22.48 -0.93
CA PHE A 12 30.79 -21.04 -1.10
C PHE A 12 29.53 -20.46 -1.73
N LEU A 13 28.95 -21.16 -2.71
CA LEU A 13 27.69 -20.79 -3.34
C LEU A 13 26.52 -20.85 -2.34
N PHE A 14 26.54 -21.82 -1.45
CA PHE A 14 25.54 -21.94 -0.38
C PHE A 14 25.60 -20.76 0.59
N LEU A 15 26.77 -20.26 0.93
CA LEU A 15 26.98 -19.12 1.81
C LEU A 15 26.46 -17.82 1.19
N ILE A 16 26.52 -17.69 -0.14
CA ILE A 16 26.01 -16.50 -0.83
C ILE A 16 24.47 -16.49 -0.85
N PHE A 17 23.83 -17.65 -0.92
CA PHE A 17 22.37 -17.77 -0.93
C PHE A 17 21.75 -17.68 0.46
N ASP A 18 22.52 -17.86 1.51
CA ASP A 18 22.05 -17.80 2.91
C ASP A 18 22.16 -16.39 3.52
N LEU A 19 22.45 -15.38 2.73
CA LEU A 19 22.38 -14.01 3.21
C LEU A 19 20.92 -13.65 3.49
N PRO A 20 20.57 -13.30 4.74
CA PRO A 20 19.21 -12.83 5.04
C PRO A 20 18.93 -11.60 4.19
N ALA A 21 18.02 -11.74 3.24
CA ALA A 21 17.75 -10.70 2.26
C ALA A 21 17.28 -9.40 2.90
N TYR A 22 16.59 -9.46 4.05
CA TYR A 22 16.09 -8.27 4.74
C TYR A 22 15.96 -8.53 6.24
N PRO A 23 16.34 -7.54 7.10
CA PRO A 23 16.07 -7.62 8.53
C PRO A 23 14.60 -7.40 8.89
N ASN A 24 13.74 -7.09 7.91
CA ASN A 24 12.32 -6.85 8.08
C ASN A 24 11.52 -8.03 7.54
N ASP A 25 10.46 -8.40 8.24
CA ASP A 25 9.58 -9.50 7.90
C ASP A 25 8.72 -9.25 6.66
N PHE A 26 8.79 -8.04 6.07
CA PHE A 26 7.92 -7.64 4.99
C PHE A 26 8.72 -7.21 3.76
N SER A 27 8.44 -7.84 2.63
CA SER A 27 9.01 -7.43 1.36
C SER A 27 8.38 -6.12 0.87
N ALA A 28 9.11 -5.39 0.02
CA ALA A 28 8.60 -4.17 -0.61
C ALA A 28 7.29 -4.42 -1.37
N LYS A 29 7.14 -5.61 -1.97
CA LYS A 29 5.93 -5.97 -2.70
C LYS A 29 4.72 -6.12 -1.79
N VAL A 30 4.89 -6.67 -0.59
CA VAL A 30 3.82 -6.80 0.40
C VAL A 30 3.31 -5.41 0.81
N ILE A 31 4.22 -4.49 1.05
CA ILE A 31 3.89 -3.10 1.41
C ILE A 31 3.18 -2.40 0.25
N GLU A 32 3.67 -2.59 -0.98
CA GLU A 32 3.03 -2.05 -2.19
C GLU A 32 1.61 -2.57 -2.35
N ASN A 33 1.40 -3.87 -2.25
CA ASN A 33 0.08 -4.48 -2.36
C ASN A 33 -0.87 -3.98 -1.28
N TYR A 34 -0.37 -3.80 -0.07
CA TYR A 34 -1.13 -3.24 1.05
C TYR A 34 -1.54 -1.79 0.76
N THR A 35 -0.64 -0.97 0.26
CA THR A 35 -0.91 0.41 -0.13
C THR A 35 -1.97 0.48 -1.23
N LEU A 36 -1.88 -0.39 -2.24
CA LEU A 36 -2.87 -0.48 -3.30
C LEU A 36 -4.25 -0.89 -2.76
N LYS A 37 -4.28 -1.78 -1.78
CA LYS A 37 -5.53 -2.21 -1.14
C LYS A 37 -6.22 -1.05 -0.42
N ILE A 38 -5.45 -0.26 0.32
CA ILE A 38 -5.97 0.93 1.01
C ILE A 38 -6.52 1.94 -0.03
N SER A 39 -5.75 2.21 -1.08
CA SER A 39 -6.16 3.18 -2.10
C SER A 39 -7.43 2.75 -2.82
N ARG A 40 -7.59 1.46 -3.09
CA ARG A 40 -8.83 0.93 -3.70
C ARG A 40 -10.02 1.06 -2.76
N LYS A 41 -9.85 0.75 -1.48
CA LYS A 41 -10.92 0.90 -0.49
C LYS A 41 -11.43 2.33 -0.44
N PHE A 42 -10.52 3.29 -0.32
CA PHE A 42 -10.89 4.70 -0.28
C PHE A 42 -11.61 5.12 -1.56
N SER A 43 -11.00 4.85 -2.70
CA SER A 43 -11.50 5.29 -3.99
C SER A 43 -12.85 4.68 -4.33
N ASN A 44 -13.03 3.39 -4.10
CA ASN A 44 -14.30 2.70 -4.33
C ASN A 44 -15.40 3.24 -3.43
N THR A 45 -15.08 3.49 -2.17
CA THR A 45 -16.04 4.05 -1.21
C THR A 45 -16.46 5.44 -1.64
N TYR A 46 -15.52 6.29 -2.01
CA TYR A 46 -15.78 7.65 -2.46
C TYR A 46 -16.60 7.66 -3.76
N CYS A 47 -16.16 6.91 -4.75
CA CYS A 47 -16.85 6.85 -6.05
C CYS A 47 -18.26 6.31 -5.92
N ASN A 48 -18.47 5.26 -5.12
CA ASN A 48 -19.79 4.69 -4.91
C ASN A 48 -20.70 5.67 -4.14
N SER A 49 -20.18 6.34 -3.13
CA SER A 49 -20.94 7.31 -2.35
C SER A 49 -21.43 8.48 -3.22
N THR A 50 -20.55 9.04 -4.04
CA THR A 50 -20.93 10.14 -4.94
C THR A 50 -21.92 9.67 -6.00
N LYS A 51 -21.75 8.46 -6.51
CA LYS A 51 -22.67 7.85 -7.48
C LYS A 51 -24.07 7.68 -6.90
N PHE A 52 -24.20 7.38 -5.62
CA PHE A 52 -25.49 7.25 -4.94
C PHE A 52 -26.08 8.61 -4.54
N GLY A 53 -25.44 9.71 -4.89
CA GLY A 53 -25.96 11.06 -4.63
C GLY A 53 -25.54 11.66 -3.30
N ILE A 54 -24.59 11.05 -2.60
CA ILE A 54 -24.04 11.62 -1.38
C ILE A 54 -23.15 12.80 -1.77
N SER A 55 -23.20 13.90 -1.01
CA SER A 55 -22.36 15.07 -1.28
C SER A 55 -20.88 14.74 -1.26
N ASN A 56 -20.06 15.56 -1.89
CA ASN A 56 -18.61 15.36 -1.90
C ASN A 56 -18.03 15.34 -0.48
N ASP A 57 -18.48 16.27 0.38
CA ASP A 57 -18.03 16.31 1.76
C ASP A 57 -18.47 15.08 2.57
N GLY A 58 -19.69 14.62 2.37
CA GLY A 58 -20.19 13.40 2.99
C GLY A 58 -19.48 12.16 2.52
N SER A 59 -19.20 12.08 1.23
CA SER A 59 -18.46 10.98 0.62
C SER A 59 -17.02 10.93 1.13
N LEU A 60 -16.38 12.10 1.28
CA LEU A 60 -15.03 12.22 1.81
C LEU A 60 -14.97 11.74 3.27
N SER A 61 -15.85 12.26 4.10
CA SER A 61 -15.92 11.90 5.52
C SER A 61 -16.17 10.40 5.72
N PHE A 62 -17.09 9.85 4.96
CA PHE A 62 -17.40 8.42 5.00
C PHE A 62 -16.22 7.57 4.55
N SER A 63 -15.57 7.97 3.45
CA SER A 63 -14.43 7.23 2.90
C SER A 63 -13.23 7.22 3.85
N ILE A 64 -12.94 8.35 4.48
CA ILE A 64 -11.89 8.46 5.49
C ILE A 64 -12.20 7.57 6.69
N THR A 65 -13.41 7.66 7.22
CA THR A 65 -13.84 6.90 8.39
C THR A 65 -13.77 5.40 8.13
N GLU A 66 -14.33 4.94 7.03
CA GLU A 66 -14.36 3.52 6.69
C GLU A 66 -12.95 2.98 6.39
N THR A 67 -12.12 3.75 5.71
CA THR A 67 -10.75 3.34 5.39
C THR A 67 -9.91 3.27 6.66
N ASN A 68 -9.96 4.27 7.52
CA ASN A 68 -9.25 4.26 8.79
C ASN A 68 -9.68 3.09 9.67
N LYS A 69 -10.97 2.81 9.72
CA LYS A 69 -11.52 1.70 10.51
C LYS A 69 -11.02 0.34 10.01
N GLU A 70 -11.03 0.12 8.70
CA GLU A 70 -10.64 -1.17 8.12
C GLU A 70 -9.16 -1.47 8.32
N PHE A 71 -8.31 -0.46 8.19
CA PHE A 71 -6.86 -0.63 8.20
C PHE A 71 -6.19 -0.23 9.52
N SER A 72 -6.96 0.12 10.55
CA SER A 72 -6.39 0.40 11.87
C SER A 72 -5.73 -0.83 12.48
N ASN A 73 -4.69 -0.61 13.28
CA ASN A 73 -3.98 -1.66 14.04
C ASN A 73 -3.24 -2.69 13.18
N ASN A 74 -3.03 -2.43 11.90
CA ASN A 74 -2.27 -3.32 11.04
C ASN A 74 -0.76 -3.06 11.21
N LYS A 75 0.01 -4.14 11.29
CA LYS A 75 1.47 -4.07 11.45
C LYS A 75 2.17 -3.34 10.31
N LEU A 76 1.57 -3.35 9.12
CA LEU A 76 2.15 -2.73 7.93
C LEU A 76 2.02 -1.21 7.92
N ASN A 77 1.21 -0.63 8.79
CA ASN A 77 0.92 0.81 8.77
C ASN A 77 2.16 1.67 8.95
N LYS A 78 3.12 1.21 9.73
CA LYS A 78 4.37 1.96 9.96
C LYS A 78 5.28 2.03 8.73
N TYR A 79 5.02 1.20 7.72
CA TYR A 79 5.80 1.17 6.48
C TYR A 79 5.13 1.91 5.33
N ILE A 80 3.95 2.49 5.53
CA ILE A 80 3.21 3.16 4.47
C ILE A 80 3.95 4.42 4.04
N ASP A 81 4.18 4.54 2.73
CA ASP A 81 4.56 5.79 2.09
C ASP A 81 3.27 6.54 1.74
N TYR A 82 2.95 7.56 2.54
CA TYR A 82 1.71 8.31 2.36
C TYR A 82 1.68 9.12 1.07
N GLU A 83 2.82 9.57 0.57
CA GLU A 83 2.89 10.26 -0.72
C GLU A 83 2.48 9.32 -1.85
N LEU A 84 2.98 8.10 -1.83
CA LEU A 84 2.61 7.08 -2.81
C LEU A 84 1.15 6.65 -2.66
N LEU A 85 0.66 6.51 -1.43
CA LEU A 85 -0.74 6.19 -1.16
C LEU A 85 -1.67 7.26 -1.74
N ASN A 86 -1.38 8.52 -1.47
CA ASN A 86 -2.18 9.65 -1.97
C ASN A 86 -2.19 9.68 -3.49
N LYS A 87 -1.04 9.47 -4.12
CA LYS A 87 -0.93 9.41 -5.57
C LYS A 87 -1.79 8.29 -6.16
N ASN A 88 -1.77 7.12 -5.55
CA ASN A 88 -2.59 5.98 -5.99
C ASN A 88 -4.09 6.27 -5.83
N ILE A 89 -4.48 6.93 -4.75
CA ILE A 89 -5.87 7.35 -4.54
C ILE A 89 -6.32 8.30 -5.64
N LEU A 90 -5.52 9.31 -5.95
CA LEU A 90 -5.86 10.29 -6.99
C LEU A 90 -5.99 9.61 -8.36
N LEU A 91 -5.10 8.68 -8.70
CA LEU A 91 -5.18 7.93 -9.95
C LEU A 91 -6.43 7.06 -10.00
N ASN A 92 -6.79 6.41 -8.91
CA ASN A 92 -7.99 5.58 -8.85
C ASN A 92 -9.27 6.42 -8.98
N LEU A 93 -9.31 7.60 -8.38
CA LEU A 93 -10.44 8.52 -8.52
C LEU A 93 -10.62 8.99 -9.96
N GLU A 94 -9.52 9.29 -10.65
CA GLU A 94 -9.57 9.64 -12.08
C GLU A 94 -10.09 8.47 -12.92
N ASN A 95 -9.56 7.28 -12.69
CA ASN A 95 -9.88 6.11 -13.51
C ASN A 95 -11.27 5.53 -13.22
N ASN A 96 -11.72 5.57 -11.97
CA ASN A 96 -12.95 4.90 -11.55
C ASN A 96 -14.17 5.79 -11.61
N CYS A 97 -14.03 7.08 -11.30
CA CYS A 97 -15.18 8.00 -11.27
C CYS A 97 -14.90 9.37 -11.90
N MET A 98 -13.86 9.48 -12.70
CA MET A 98 -13.51 10.65 -13.50
C MET A 98 -13.37 11.93 -12.68
N ILE A 99 -12.83 11.82 -11.47
CA ILE A 99 -12.55 12.97 -10.62
C ILE A 99 -11.10 13.37 -10.81
N PHE A 100 -10.88 14.52 -11.46
CA PHE A 100 -9.54 14.98 -11.88
C PHE A 100 -8.92 16.03 -10.96
N ASN A 101 -9.73 16.73 -10.16
CA ASN A 101 -9.27 17.84 -9.35
C ASN A 101 -9.50 17.62 -7.86
N PHE A 102 -9.33 16.37 -7.42
CA PHE A 102 -9.49 16.06 -6.00
C PHE A 102 -8.34 16.71 -5.21
N PRO A 103 -8.64 17.52 -4.19
CA PRO A 103 -7.58 18.19 -3.43
C PRO A 103 -6.85 17.20 -2.52
N GLU A 104 -5.55 17.04 -2.76
CA GLU A 104 -4.72 16.10 -2.05
C GLU A 104 -4.67 16.36 -0.54
N TYR A 105 -4.77 17.61 -0.11
CA TYR A 105 -4.74 17.97 1.30
C TYR A 105 -5.90 17.36 2.10
N GLU A 106 -7.00 17.00 1.45
CA GLU A 106 -8.13 16.34 2.12
C GLU A 106 -7.81 14.90 2.57
N LEU A 107 -6.74 14.32 2.02
CA LEU A 107 -6.27 12.99 2.40
C LEU A 107 -5.42 12.98 3.68
N GLU A 108 -5.10 14.13 4.24
CA GLU A 108 -4.31 14.24 5.48
C GLU A 108 -4.97 13.56 6.68
N ASN A 109 -6.28 13.41 6.64
CA ASN A 109 -7.03 12.76 7.71
C ASN A 109 -6.99 11.24 7.66
N LEU A 110 -6.40 10.65 6.62
CA LEU A 110 -6.09 9.23 6.60
C LEU A 110 -4.95 8.98 7.58
N ALA A 111 -5.25 8.29 8.66
CA ALA A 111 -4.29 7.98 9.71
C ALA A 111 -4.55 6.57 10.23
N PHE A 112 -3.59 5.71 10.02
CA PHE A 112 -3.67 4.30 10.41
C PHE A 112 -2.74 4.05 11.60
N ASN A 113 -3.30 3.84 12.74
CA ASN A 113 -2.54 3.55 13.96
C ASN A 113 -2.71 2.10 14.37
#